data_3c8672c991ed9d7c193f94322111a75e
#
_entry.id   3c8672c991ed9d7c193f94322111a75e
#
_cell.length_a   1.000
_cell.length_b   1.000
_cell.length_c   1.000
_cell.angle_alpha   90.00
_cell.angle_beta   90.00
_cell.angle_gamma   90.00
#
_symmetry.space_group_name_H-M   'P 1'
#
loop_
_entity.id
_entity.type
_entity.pdbx_description
1 polymer ?
#
loop_
_entity_poly.entity_id
_entity_poly.type
_entity_poly.pdbx_seq_one_letter_code
_entity_poly.pdbx_strand_id
1 'polypeptide(L)'
;VEEFLEGQELSILAFSDGYTVIPLPPAQDHKRIFDNDQGPNTGGMGCYAPTPVASPEMLADIKRTILQPTIDGMRRDGFPFVGILFTGIMLTSSGAKVLEYNVRFGDPETEVVLPLLSDDTDLAEVMEACTEGRLDSVRVGIKPGFAATVVVASGGYPGAYPTGKEITLQKTGEDVIVFHAGTTVKDAKLVTSGGRVLAATGVAKDLRTAVNKAYEGVGTIAFDQMFYRKDIAHRAFTFLAEQTASANQMTYAQAGVSIDAGNLLVQKIKPLVKATRRIGADGEIGGFGGLFDLKAAGFKDPILVSATDGVGTKLKLAHMTGIHDTIGQDVVAMNVNDLIVQGAESLFFLDYYACGKLEVEVAKDVVKGVADGCLMAGCALVGGETSEMPGLYTPGDYDLAGFAVGAVERNKIIPRMDLVKPGDILLGLTSSGAHSNGYSLIRKIVEKSNQELHSPCPWDKTKTLGQSLLTPTRIYVKQLLPVVRKDLVKAMAHITGGGFIDNIPRVLPHELGVEVDASSWPFPDVFKWIMATGNVPHREMARTFNCGIGMVLVVAAEDVEEVTQLCRAEGEVVYQIGVLKSKADNNGEEVVMRNMESSWVV
;
A
#
# COMPACT_ATOMS: atom_id res chain seq x y z
N VAL A 1 -16.75 -22.40 -18.85
CA VAL A 1 -16.52 -22.79 -17.45
C VAL A 1 -16.05 -21.52 -16.74
N GLU A 2 -16.73 -21.17 -15.66
CA GLU A 2 -16.45 -19.97 -14.86
C GLU A 2 -16.04 -20.36 -13.45
N GLU A 3 -15.45 -19.42 -12.70
CA GLU A 3 -15.17 -19.57 -11.29
C GLU A 3 -16.48 -19.67 -10.51
N PHE A 4 -16.58 -20.58 -9.54
CA PHE A 4 -17.70 -20.60 -8.61
C PHE A 4 -17.51 -19.50 -7.56
N LEU A 5 -18.45 -18.55 -7.53
CA LEU A 5 -18.38 -17.39 -6.65
C LEU A 5 -19.37 -17.54 -5.48
N GLU A 6 -18.89 -17.23 -4.28
CA GLU A 6 -19.71 -17.17 -3.05
C GLU A 6 -19.76 -15.72 -2.56
N GLY A 7 -20.96 -15.25 -2.18
CA GLY A 7 -21.15 -13.89 -1.69
C GLY A 7 -22.59 -13.39 -1.82
N GLN A 8 -22.75 -12.07 -1.72
CA GLN A 8 -24.03 -11.39 -1.90
C GLN A 8 -24.14 -10.90 -3.34
N GLU A 9 -25.23 -11.31 -4.02
CA GLU A 9 -25.52 -10.75 -5.35
C GLU A 9 -26.09 -9.34 -5.22
N LEU A 10 -25.73 -8.46 -6.14
CA LEU A 10 -26.37 -7.17 -6.35
C LEU A 10 -26.43 -6.79 -7.82
N SER A 11 -27.40 -5.97 -8.15
CA SER A 11 -27.66 -5.46 -9.48
C SER A 11 -27.35 -3.96 -9.51
N ILE A 12 -26.53 -3.54 -10.49
CA ILE A 12 -26.22 -2.12 -10.72
C ILE A 12 -26.64 -1.76 -12.14
N LEU A 13 -27.64 -0.91 -12.24
CA LEU A 13 -28.01 -0.26 -13.50
C LEU A 13 -27.19 1.03 -13.65
N ALA A 14 -26.73 1.31 -14.85
CA ALA A 14 -25.96 2.53 -15.13
C ALA A 14 -26.32 3.10 -16.51
N PHE A 15 -26.50 4.42 -16.58
CA PHE A 15 -26.57 5.13 -17.86
C PHE A 15 -25.18 5.24 -18.48
N SER A 16 -25.11 5.11 -19.81
CA SER A 16 -23.86 5.27 -20.57
C SER A 16 -24.12 5.97 -21.88
N ASP A 17 -23.21 6.88 -22.26
CA ASP A 17 -23.15 7.54 -23.56
C ASP A 17 -21.96 7.06 -24.42
N GLY A 18 -21.28 6.00 -23.97
CA GLY A 18 -20.07 5.46 -24.60
C GLY A 18 -18.76 6.07 -24.06
N TYR A 19 -18.82 7.10 -23.24
CA TYR A 19 -17.69 7.77 -22.59
C TYR A 19 -17.88 7.84 -21.08
N THR A 20 -19.02 8.37 -20.66
CA THR A 20 -19.40 8.56 -19.27
C THR A 20 -20.31 7.44 -18.80
N VAL A 21 -20.11 6.95 -17.58
CA VAL A 21 -21.03 6.01 -16.93
C VAL A 21 -21.54 6.60 -15.61
N ILE A 22 -22.88 6.62 -15.43
CA ILE A 22 -23.54 7.08 -14.21
C ILE A 22 -24.30 5.90 -13.58
N PRO A 23 -23.79 5.29 -12.51
CA PRO A 23 -24.50 4.23 -11.83
C PRO A 23 -25.69 4.78 -11.04
N LEU A 24 -26.79 4.00 -11.04
CA LEU A 24 -27.97 4.18 -10.24
C LEU A 24 -27.82 3.46 -8.88
N PRO A 25 -28.73 3.67 -7.92
CA PRO A 25 -28.66 3.00 -6.63
C PRO A 25 -28.56 1.47 -6.77
N PRO A 26 -27.65 0.81 -6.04
CA PRO A 26 -27.50 -0.63 -6.11
C PRO A 26 -28.75 -1.32 -5.60
N ALA A 27 -29.24 -2.28 -6.36
CA ALA A 27 -30.44 -3.03 -6.06
C ALA A 27 -30.14 -4.49 -5.74
N GLN A 28 -31.03 -5.17 -5.03
CA GLN A 28 -30.93 -6.60 -4.78
C GLN A 28 -32.26 -7.26 -5.05
N ASP A 29 -32.28 -8.20 -6.01
CA ASP A 29 -33.47 -8.95 -6.40
C ASP A 29 -33.60 -10.28 -5.64
N HIS A 30 -34.77 -10.89 -5.74
CA HIS A 30 -35.12 -12.20 -5.17
C HIS A 30 -35.45 -13.17 -6.30
N LYS A 31 -34.46 -13.89 -6.80
CA LYS A 31 -34.58 -14.76 -7.98
C LYS A 31 -35.36 -16.03 -7.74
N ARG A 32 -35.36 -16.57 -6.51
CA ARG A 32 -36.07 -17.81 -6.18
C ARG A 32 -37.57 -17.56 -5.98
N ILE A 33 -38.37 -18.55 -6.44
CA ILE A 33 -39.86 -18.41 -6.44
C ILE A 33 -40.45 -18.38 -5.03
N PHE A 34 -39.95 -19.18 -4.08
CA PHE A 34 -40.50 -19.31 -2.74
C PHE A 34 -39.74 -18.52 -1.68
N ASP A 35 -40.40 -18.29 -0.55
CA ASP A 35 -39.78 -17.66 0.62
C ASP A 35 -38.51 -18.39 1.05
N ASN A 36 -37.60 -17.67 1.74
CA ASN A 36 -36.28 -18.14 2.19
C ASN A 36 -35.41 -18.67 1.02
N ASP A 37 -35.54 -18.04 -0.15
CA ASP A 37 -34.79 -18.37 -1.35
C ASP A 37 -34.87 -19.85 -1.76
N GLN A 38 -36.03 -20.42 -1.69
CA GLN A 38 -36.29 -21.79 -2.07
C GLN A 38 -36.94 -21.91 -3.46
N GLY A 39 -36.86 -23.12 -4.04
CA GLY A 39 -37.45 -23.42 -5.33
C GLY A 39 -36.62 -22.99 -6.54
N PRO A 40 -37.15 -23.10 -7.75
CA PRO A 40 -36.44 -22.72 -8.98
C PRO A 40 -36.21 -21.22 -9.11
N ASN A 41 -35.23 -20.84 -9.92
CA ASN A 41 -34.99 -19.46 -10.32
C ASN A 41 -36.09 -18.93 -11.23
N THR A 42 -36.35 -17.64 -11.10
CA THR A 42 -37.32 -16.87 -11.89
C THR A 42 -36.64 -15.66 -12.52
N GLY A 43 -37.39 -14.79 -13.17
CA GLY A 43 -36.92 -13.47 -13.60
C GLY A 43 -36.82 -12.44 -12.47
N GLY A 44 -37.11 -12.81 -11.21
CA GLY A 44 -37.14 -11.94 -10.04
C GLY A 44 -38.58 -11.87 -9.45
N MET A 45 -38.71 -12.11 -8.16
CA MET A 45 -39.95 -12.11 -7.41
C MET A 45 -40.15 -10.86 -6.54
N GLY A 46 -39.19 -9.95 -6.61
CA GLY A 46 -39.17 -8.68 -5.91
C GLY A 46 -37.76 -8.15 -5.77
N CYS A 47 -37.68 -6.88 -5.50
CA CYS A 47 -36.40 -6.16 -5.44
C CYS A 47 -36.49 -5.02 -4.43
N TYR A 48 -35.35 -4.52 -3.99
CA TYR A 48 -35.26 -3.30 -3.19
C TYR A 48 -33.96 -2.52 -3.49
N ALA A 49 -34.03 -1.21 -3.34
CA ALA A 49 -32.92 -0.28 -3.53
C ALA A 49 -33.03 0.94 -2.59
N PRO A 50 -31.89 1.56 -2.20
CA PRO A 50 -30.58 0.98 -2.28
C PRO A 50 -30.41 -0.22 -1.35
N THR A 51 -29.57 -1.18 -1.71
CA THR A 51 -29.27 -2.29 -0.79
C THR A 51 -28.23 -1.85 0.25
N PRO A 52 -28.44 -2.14 1.56
CA PRO A 52 -27.50 -1.80 2.60
C PRO A 52 -26.17 -2.58 2.54
N VAL A 53 -26.11 -3.63 1.73
CA VAL A 53 -24.90 -4.44 1.52
C VAL A 53 -23.82 -3.68 0.75
N ALA A 54 -24.21 -2.71 -0.08
CA ALA A 54 -23.28 -1.90 -0.88
C ALA A 54 -23.13 -0.50 -0.29
N SER A 55 -21.95 -0.20 0.28
CA SER A 55 -21.65 1.15 0.74
C SER A 55 -21.42 2.13 -0.43
N PRO A 56 -21.52 3.45 -0.20
CA PRO A 56 -21.17 4.45 -1.22
C PRO A 56 -19.74 4.30 -1.75
N GLU A 57 -18.77 3.97 -0.88
CA GLU A 57 -17.37 3.74 -1.25
C GLU A 57 -17.24 2.52 -2.16
N MET A 58 -17.96 1.44 -1.86
CA MET A 58 -18.00 0.23 -2.68
C MET A 58 -18.61 0.53 -4.05
N LEU A 59 -19.68 1.30 -4.14
CA LEU A 59 -20.28 1.70 -5.41
C LEU A 59 -19.32 2.56 -6.23
N ALA A 60 -18.59 3.47 -5.61
CA ALA A 60 -17.55 4.27 -6.26
C ALA A 60 -16.40 3.39 -6.79
N ASP A 61 -15.99 2.39 -6.02
CA ASP A 61 -14.98 1.41 -6.44
C ASP A 61 -15.45 0.56 -7.62
N ILE A 62 -16.67 0.04 -7.59
CA ILE A 62 -17.26 -0.71 -8.69
C ILE A 62 -17.34 0.16 -9.96
N LYS A 63 -17.74 1.43 -9.84
CA LYS A 63 -17.71 2.37 -10.97
C LYS A 63 -16.32 2.46 -11.56
N ARG A 64 -15.30 2.65 -10.73
CA ARG A 64 -13.91 2.85 -11.14
C ARG A 64 -13.26 1.59 -11.72
N THR A 65 -13.54 0.42 -11.14
CA THR A 65 -12.83 -0.83 -11.46
C THR A 65 -13.59 -1.73 -12.42
N ILE A 66 -14.90 -1.57 -12.55
CA ILE A 66 -15.76 -2.44 -13.39
C ILE A 66 -16.48 -1.61 -14.45
N LEU A 67 -17.36 -0.67 -14.06
CA LEU A 67 -18.28 -0.04 -15.02
C LEU A 67 -17.54 0.85 -16.02
N GLN A 68 -16.72 1.77 -15.57
CA GLN A 68 -15.98 2.67 -16.47
C GLN A 68 -14.98 1.92 -17.36
N PRO A 69 -14.17 0.97 -16.86
CA PRO A 69 -13.30 0.16 -17.71
C PRO A 69 -14.05 -0.67 -18.76
N THR A 70 -15.26 -1.15 -18.45
CA THR A 70 -16.10 -1.87 -19.42
C THR A 70 -16.51 -0.94 -20.58
N ILE A 71 -17.02 0.26 -20.29
CA ILE A 71 -17.40 1.24 -21.30
C ILE A 71 -16.20 1.68 -22.13
N ASP A 72 -15.06 1.96 -21.48
CA ASP A 72 -13.82 2.34 -22.14
C ASP A 72 -13.25 1.23 -23.01
N GLY A 73 -13.35 -0.02 -22.58
CA GLY A 73 -12.95 -1.20 -23.34
C GLY A 73 -13.79 -1.37 -24.59
N MET A 74 -15.11 -1.34 -24.47
CA MET A 74 -16.02 -1.45 -25.62
C MET A 74 -15.79 -0.35 -26.66
N ARG A 75 -15.60 0.89 -26.21
CA ARG A 75 -15.29 2.01 -27.10
C ARG A 75 -13.94 1.80 -27.82
N ARG A 76 -12.92 1.33 -27.12
CA ARG A 76 -11.59 1.05 -27.67
C ARG A 76 -11.63 -0.05 -28.74
N ASP A 77 -12.48 -1.05 -28.51
CA ASP A 77 -12.68 -2.15 -29.45
C ASP A 77 -13.57 -1.77 -30.65
N GLY A 78 -14.05 -0.50 -30.73
CA GLY A 78 -14.85 0.02 -31.83
C GLY A 78 -16.36 -0.20 -31.68
N PHE A 79 -16.83 -0.62 -30.50
CA PHE A 79 -18.23 -0.86 -30.18
C PHE A 79 -18.68 -0.02 -28.98
N PRO A 80 -18.76 1.32 -29.07
CA PRO A 80 -19.19 2.15 -27.97
C PRO A 80 -20.59 1.75 -27.48
N PHE A 81 -20.73 1.54 -26.17
CA PHE A 81 -22.02 1.16 -25.59
C PHE A 81 -22.80 2.39 -25.15
N VAL A 82 -23.99 2.56 -25.70
CA VAL A 82 -24.92 3.67 -25.41
C VAL A 82 -26.24 3.10 -24.86
N GLY A 83 -26.70 3.62 -23.74
CA GLY A 83 -27.97 3.21 -23.11
C GLY A 83 -27.82 2.74 -21.67
N ILE A 84 -28.60 1.74 -21.26
CA ILE A 84 -28.56 1.16 -19.92
C ILE A 84 -27.70 -0.09 -19.91
N LEU A 85 -26.65 -0.05 -19.10
CA LEU A 85 -25.88 -1.22 -18.72
C LEU A 85 -26.37 -1.75 -17.39
N PHE A 86 -26.89 -2.96 -17.37
CA PHE A 86 -27.21 -3.70 -16.15
C PHE A 86 -26.06 -4.67 -15.87
N THR A 87 -25.40 -4.51 -14.74
CA THR A 87 -24.30 -5.36 -14.28
C THR A 87 -24.72 -6.17 -13.07
N GLY A 88 -24.76 -7.49 -13.23
CA GLY A 88 -24.90 -8.43 -12.11
C GLY A 88 -23.54 -8.64 -11.44
N ILE A 89 -23.46 -8.43 -10.14
CA ILE A 89 -22.22 -8.47 -9.36
C ILE A 89 -22.38 -9.43 -8.18
N MET A 90 -21.35 -10.23 -7.93
CA MET A 90 -21.16 -10.97 -6.68
C MET A 90 -20.16 -10.23 -5.80
N LEU A 91 -20.58 -9.86 -4.60
CA LEU A 91 -19.69 -9.34 -3.56
C LEU A 91 -19.02 -10.50 -2.83
N THR A 92 -17.79 -10.80 -3.19
CA THR A 92 -16.99 -11.87 -2.58
C THR A 92 -16.07 -11.34 -1.50
N SER A 93 -15.44 -12.22 -0.72
CA SER A 93 -14.38 -11.84 0.23
C SER A 93 -13.17 -11.19 -0.42
N SER A 94 -12.95 -11.41 -1.73
CA SER A 94 -11.87 -10.80 -2.52
C SER A 94 -12.30 -9.55 -3.30
N GLY A 95 -13.51 -9.04 -3.06
CA GLY A 95 -14.06 -7.85 -3.73
C GLY A 95 -15.20 -8.15 -4.68
N ALA A 96 -15.62 -7.12 -5.42
CA ALA A 96 -16.72 -7.22 -6.38
C ALA A 96 -16.27 -7.96 -7.65
N LYS A 97 -17.06 -8.97 -8.08
CA LYS A 97 -16.83 -9.74 -9.32
C LYS A 97 -18.08 -9.69 -10.20
N VAL A 98 -17.88 -9.55 -11.49
CA VAL A 98 -18.97 -9.53 -12.47
C VAL A 98 -19.50 -10.94 -12.69
N LEU A 99 -20.82 -11.08 -12.62
CA LEU A 99 -21.53 -12.30 -13.00
C LEU A 99 -21.94 -12.24 -14.49
N GLU A 100 -22.64 -11.15 -14.86
CA GLU A 100 -23.15 -10.96 -16.22
C GLU A 100 -23.38 -9.48 -16.51
N TYR A 101 -23.46 -9.16 -17.80
CA TYR A 101 -23.98 -7.90 -18.31
C TYR A 101 -25.29 -8.12 -19.06
N ASN A 102 -26.24 -7.23 -18.82
CA ASN A 102 -27.46 -7.12 -19.62
C ASN A 102 -27.52 -5.70 -20.22
N VAL A 103 -28.01 -5.59 -21.46
CA VAL A 103 -28.04 -4.33 -22.23
C VAL A 103 -29.46 -3.75 -22.28
N ARG A 104 -30.16 -3.82 -21.15
CA ARG A 104 -31.55 -3.40 -20.96
C ARG A 104 -31.78 -3.02 -19.51
N PHE A 105 -32.91 -2.36 -19.27
CA PHE A 105 -33.41 -2.22 -17.92
C PHE A 105 -33.68 -3.59 -17.25
N GLY A 106 -33.45 -3.67 -15.95
CA GLY A 106 -33.79 -4.84 -15.14
C GLY A 106 -35.29 -4.89 -14.82
N ASP A 107 -35.81 -6.06 -14.57
CA ASP A 107 -37.17 -6.31 -14.09
C ASP A 107 -37.05 -7.44 -13.05
N PRO A 108 -37.18 -7.13 -11.74
CA PRO A 108 -37.88 -5.96 -11.15
C PRO A 108 -36.96 -4.83 -10.61
N GLU A 109 -35.73 -4.68 -11.03
CA GLU A 109 -34.83 -3.64 -10.52
C GLU A 109 -35.28 -2.22 -10.91
N THR A 110 -35.85 -2.07 -12.11
CA THR A 110 -36.30 -0.77 -12.61
C THR A 110 -37.42 -0.20 -11.77
N GLU A 111 -38.33 -1.06 -11.28
CA GLU A 111 -39.48 -0.71 -10.44
C GLU A 111 -39.07 -0.17 -9.06
N VAL A 112 -37.82 -0.33 -8.64
CA VAL A 112 -37.30 0.25 -7.40
C VAL A 112 -36.30 1.38 -7.65
N VAL A 113 -35.57 1.37 -8.76
CA VAL A 113 -34.53 2.36 -9.02
C VAL A 113 -35.10 3.65 -9.61
N LEU A 114 -36.02 3.58 -10.56
CA LEU A 114 -36.59 4.77 -11.19
C LEU A 114 -37.45 5.61 -10.24
N PRO A 115 -38.26 5.04 -9.33
CA PRO A 115 -38.99 5.82 -8.32
C PRO A 115 -38.09 6.61 -7.36
N LEU A 116 -36.82 6.25 -7.25
CA LEU A 116 -35.82 6.95 -6.45
C LEU A 116 -35.12 8.10 -7.20
N LEU A 117 -35.38 8.29 -8.49
CA LEU A 117 -34.89 9.47 -9.18
C LEU A 117 -35.50 10.74 -8.56
N SER A 118 -34.69 11.78 -8.42
CA SER A 118 -35.14 13.06 -7.89
C SER A 118 -36.09 13.77 -8.86
N ASP A 119 -36.98 14.63 -8.35
CA ASP A 119 -37.99 15.32 -9.14
C ASP A 119 -37.39 16.31 -10.16
N ASP A 120 -36.11 16.69 -9.99
CA ASP A 120 -35.35 17.51 -10.93
C ASP A 120 -34.60 16.69 -11.99
N THR A 121 -34.75 15.37 -11.99
CA THR A 121 -34.17 14.48 -13.02
C THR A 121 -35.22 14.18 -14.09
N ASP A 122 -35.04 14.73 -15.28
CA ASP A 122 -35.84 14.36 -16.44
C ASP A 122 -35.22 13.13 -17.11
N LEU A 123 -35.92 11.97 -17.01
CA LEU A 123 -35.44 10.71 -17.59
C LEU A 123 -35.33 10.80 -19.12
N ALA A 124 -36.21 11.55 -19.80
CA ALA A 124 -36.16 11.70 -21.26
C ALA A 124 -34.89 12.48 -21.67
N GLU A 125 -34.54 13.55 -20.95
CA GLU A 125 -33.29 14.29 -21.16
C GLU A 125 -32.06 13.43 -20.90
N VAL A 126 -32.06 12.62 -19.84
CA VAL A 126 -30.95 11.68 -19.55
C VAL A 126 -30.77 10.68 -20.68
N MET A 127 -31.87 10.12 -21.20
CA MET A 127 -31.83 9.15 -22.32
C MET A 127 -31.35 9.81 -23.61
N GLU A 128 -31.80 11.04 -23.90
CA GLU A 128 -31.32 11.83 -25.03
C GLU A 128 -29.82 12.12 -24.90
N ALA A 129 -29.36 12.56 -23.74
CA ALA A 129 -27.96 12.82 -23.43
C ALA A 129 -27.08 11.58 -23.64
N CYS A 130 -27.58 10.37 -23.33
CA CYS A 130 -26.87 9.13 -23.65
C CYS A 130 -26.64 9.00 -25.18
N THR A 131 -27.64 9.31 -25.99
CA THR A 131 -27.54 9.16 -27.45
C THR A 131 -26.69 10.27 -28.12
N GLU A 132 -26.57 11.41 -27.47
CA GLU A 132 -25.83 12.58 -27.97
C GLU A 132 -24.38 12.64 -27.45
N GLY A 133 -23.97 11.74 -26.53
CA GLY A 133 -22.62 11.72 -25.97
C GLY A 133 -22.34 12.89 -25.04
N ARG A 134 -23.36 13.37 -24.30
CA ARG A 134 -23.27 14.51 -23.38
C ARG A 134 -23.76 14.19 -21.94
N LEU A 135 -23.68 12.93 -21.55
CA LEU A 135 -24.19 12.47 -20.27
C LEU A 135 -23.47 13.14 -19.07
N ASP A 136 -22.25 13.60 -19.27
CA ASP A 136 -21.48 14.38 -18.29
C ASP A 136 -22.04 15.78 -18.02
N SER A 137 -22.88 16.31 -18.92
CA SER A 137 -23.53 17.62 -18.78
C SER A 137 -24.89 17.55 -18.09
N VAL A 138 -25.42 16.35 -17.84
CA VAL A 138 -26.76 16.15 -17.24
C VAL A 138 -26.64 15.65 -15.82
N ARG A 139 -27.48 16.19 -14.95
CA ARG A 139 -27.54 15.76 -13.56
C ARG A 139 -28.54 14.62 -13.39
N VAL A 140 -28.10 13.50 -12.83
CA VAL A 140 -28.95 12.40 -12.39
C VAL A 140 -28.99 12.42 -10.86
N GLY A 141 -30.03 12.98 -10.29
CA GLY A 141 -30.24 13.08 -8.87
C GLY A 141 -31.02 11.87 -8.30
N ILE A 142 -30.72 11.51 -7.06
CA ILE A 142 -31.40 10.40 -6.35
C ILE A 142 -32.04 10.98 -5.08
N LYS A 143 -33.32 10.65 -4.85
CA LYS A 143 -34.03 10.98 -3.61
C LYS A 143 -33.47 10.19 -2.43
N PRO A 144 -33.32 10.79 -1.26
CA PRO A 144 -33.00 10.06 -0.07
C PRO A 144 -34.17 9.14 0.32
N GLY A 145 -33.88 7.87 0.62
CA GLY A 145 -34.88 6.88 1.00
C GLY A 145 -34.67 5.54 0.33
N PHE A 146 -35.69 4.71 0.36
CA PHE A 146 -35.69 3.34 -0.14
C PHE A 146 -36.97 3.07 -0.95
N ALA A 147 -36.84 2.19 -1.94
CA ALA A 147 -37.94 1.60 -2.64
C ALA A 147 -37.87 0.07 -2.53
N ALA A 148 -39.02 -0.57 -2.41
CA ALA A 148 -39.12 -2.02 -2.44
C ALA A 148 -40.30 -2.41 -3.32
N THR A 149 -40.12 -3.44 -4.15
CA THR A 149 -41.17 -3.97 -5.02
C THR A 149 -41.42 -5.45 -4.73
N VAL A 150 -42.70 -5.85 -4.76
CA VAL A 150 -43.14 -7.23 -4.64
C VAL A 150 -43.84 -7.64 -5.93
N VAL A 151 -43.33 -8.67 -6.59
CA VAL A 151 -43.89 -9.20 -7.83
C VAL A 151 -45.02 -10.16 -7.49
N VAL A 152 -46.17 -9.91 -8.14
CA VAL A 152 -47.35 -10.77 -8.07
C VAL A 152 -47.42 -11.62 -9.32
N ALA A 153 -47.35 -12.93 -9.17
CA ALA A 153 -47.24 -13.90 -10.24
C ALA A 153 -48.50 -14.79 -10.36
N SER A 154 -48.70 -15.37 -11.54
CA SER A 154 -49.70 -16.44 -11.76
C SER A 154 -49.27 -17.71 -11.03
N GLY A 155 -50.20 -18.40 -10.41
CA GLY A 155 -49.96 -19.69 -9.77
C GLY A 155 -49.41 -20.71 -10.76
N GLY A 156 -48.31 -21.37 -10.36
CA GLY A 156 -47.56 -22.30 -11.21
C GLY A 156 -46.30 -21.72 -11.86
N TYR A 157 -46.15 -20.38 -11.90
CA TYR A 157 -44.92 -19.74 -12.38
C TYR A 157 -43.70 -20.16 -11.52
N PRO A 158 -42.49 -20.44 -12.07
CA PRO A 158 -42.05 -20.28 -13.45
C PRO A 158 -42.37 -21.49 -14.36
N GLY A 159 -43.08 -22.49 -13.90
CA GLY A 159 -43.59 -23.59 -14.71
C GLY A 159 -44.80 -23.18 -15.54
N ALA A 160 -45.69 -24.15 -15.85
CA ALA A 160 -46.93 -23.88 -16.56
C ALA A 160 -47.91 -23.12 -15.65
N TYR A 161 -48.50 -22.07 -16.18
CA TYR A 161 -49.47 -21.24 -15.46
C TYR A 161 -50.66 -20.89 -16.35
N PRO A 162 -51.90 -20.72 -15.77
CA PRO A 162 -53.07 -20.27 -16.51
C PRO A 162 -53.00 -18.76 -16.79
N THR A 163 -53.52 -18.34 -17.93
CA THR A 163 -53.73 -16.94 -18.30
C THR A 163 -55.21 -16.59 -18.43
N GLY A 164 -55.55 -15.31 -18.66
CA GLY A 164 -56.92 -14.86 -18.85
C GLY A 164 -57.75 -14.73 -17.56
N LYS A 165 -57.11 -14.77 -16.39
CA LYS A 165 -57.78 -14.53 -15.09
C LYS A 165 -58.07 -13.05 -14.94
N GLU A 166 -59.32 -12.67 -14.59
CA GLU A 166 -59.73 -11.29 -14.37
C GLU A 166 -58.99 -10.71 -13.16
N ILE A 167 -58.41 -9.50 -13.35
CA ILE A 167 -57.65 -8.78 -12.33
C ILE A 167 -58.51 -7.65 -11.77
N THR A 168 -58.63 -7.61 -10.45
CA THR A 168 -59.24 -6.49 -9.74
C THR A 168 -58.15 -5.65 -9.11
N LEU A 169 -58.13 -4.32 -9.39
CA LEU A 169 -57.24 -3.34 -8.78
C LEU A 169 -58.07 -2.36 -7.96
N GLN A 170 -57.67 -2.17 -6.69
CA GLN A 170 -58.23 -1.12 -5.85
C GLN A 170 -57.29 0.09 -5.86
N LYS A 171 -57.78 1.26 -5.43
CA LYS A 171 -56.96 2.46 -5.33
C LYS A 171 -55.82 2.26 -4.30
N THR A 172 -54.61 2.55 -4.70
CA THR A 172 -53.40 2.51 -3.83
C THR A 172 -53.32 3.75 -2.95
N GLY A 173 -52.59 3.64 -1.85
CA GLY A 173 -52.17 4.78 -1.04
C GLY A 173 -51.14 5.67 -1.73
N GLU A 174 -50.81 6.82 -1.13
CA GLU A 174 -49.67 7.66 -1.53
C GLU A 174 -48.39 6.86 -1.36
N ASP A 175 -47.39 7.10 -2.23
CA ASP A 175 -46.11 6.40 -2.28
C ASP A 175 -46.19 4.87 -2.56
N VAL A 176 -47.29 4.40 -3.14
CA VAL A 176 -47.44 3.04 -3.65
C VAL A 176 -47.73 3.08 -5.14
N ILE A 177 -46.90 2.41 -5.92
CA ILE A 177 -47.01 2.36 -7.37
C ILE A 177 -47.28 0.90 -7.76
N VAL A 178 -48.27 0.66 -8.65
CA VAL A 178 -48.49 -0.65 -9.23
C VAL A 178 -48.12 -0.64 -10.70
N PHE A 179 -47.11 -1.44 -11.04
CA PHE A 179 -46.60 -1.61 -12.40
C PHE A 179 -47.28 -2.81 -13.06
N HIS A 180 -47.65 -2.67 -14.34
CA HIS A 180 -48.17 -3.75 -15.17
C HIS A 180 -47.03 -4.48 -15.87
N ALA A 181 -47.04 -5.82 -15.82
CA ALA A 181 -46.13 -6.69 -16.55
C ALA A 181 -46.96 -7.63 -17.47
N GLY A 182 -47.22 -8.85 -17.06
CA GLY A 182 -48.01 -9.82 -17.81
C GLY A 182 -49.52 -9.59 -17.72
N THR A 183 -50.01 -8.44 -18.17
CA THR A 183 -51.42 -8.07 -18.19
C THR A 183 -51.88 -7.71 -19.61
N THR A 184 -53.14 -7.92 -19.92
CA THR A 184 -53.78 -7.48 -21.17
C THR A 184 -55.26 -7.16 -20.91
N VAL A 185 -55.88 -6.42 -21.86
CA VAL A 185 -57.33 -6.16 -21.81
C VAL A 185 -58.02 -7.12 -22.77
N LYS A 186 -58.99 -7.88 -22.26
CA LYS A 186 -59.85 -8.78 -23.03
C LYS A 186 -61.31 -8.54 -22.63
N ASP A 187 -62.18 -8.35 -23.60
CA ASP A 187 -63.61 -8.10 -23.36
C ASP A 187 -63.87 -6.94 -22.37
N ALA A 188 -63.09 -5.86 -22.48
CA ALA A 188 -63.08 -4.69 -21.62
C ALA A 188 -62.71 -4.98 -20.16
N LYS A 189 -62.13 -6.14 -19.86
CA LYS A 189 -61.62 -6.54 -18.54
C LYS A 189 -60.10 -6.65 -18.56
N LEU A 190 -59.43 -6.23 -17.47
CA LEU A 190 -58.02 -6.47 -17.26
C LEU A 190 -57.84 -7.95 -16.86
N VAL A 191 -56.97 -8.66 -17.57
CA VAL A 191 -56.73 -10.09 -17.32
C VAL A 191 -55.24 -10.42 -17.34
N THR A 192 -54.87 -11.54 -16.69
CA THR A 192 -53.47 -12.05 -16.72
C THR A 192 -53.12 -12.56 -18.11
N SER A 193 -51.90 -12.24 -18.56
CA SER A 193 -51.35 -12.69 -19.84
C SER A 193 -49.91 -13.24 -19.73
N GLY A 194 -49.32 -13.23 -18.52
CA GLY A 194 -47.95 -13.69 -18.28
C GLY A 194 -47.78 -14.34 -16.92
N GLY A 195 -46.56 -14.81 -16.67
CA GLY A 195 -46.18 -15.44 -15.40
C GLY A 195 -46.03 -14.43 -14.27
N ARG A 196 -45.21 -13.40 -14.45
CA ARG A 196 -45.18 -12.21 -13.60
C ARG A 196 -46.25 -11.25 -14.13
N VAL A 197 -47.21 -10.90 -13.27
CA VAL A 197 -48.41 -10.19 -13.73
C VAL A 197 -48.39 -8.73 -13.39
N LEU A 198 -48.09 -8.39 -12.14
CA LEU A 198 -48.03 -7.04 -11.61
C LEU A 198 -46.86 -6.93 -10.62
N ALA A 199 -46.39 -5.72 -10.38
CA ALA A 199 -45.45 -5.44 -9.32
C ALA A 199 -45.95 -4.26 -8.47
N ALA A 200 -45.99 -4.42 -7.17
CA ALA A 200 -46.37 -3.35 -6.24
C ALA A 200 -45.12 -2.80 -5.56
N THR A 201 -44.85 -1.51 -5.76
CA THR A 201 -43.68 -0.82 -5.25
C THR A 201 -44.09 0.20 -4.19
N GLY A 202 -43.44 0.14 -3.02
CA GLY A 202 -43.53 1.14 -1.97
C GLY A 202 -42.25 1.98 -1.88
N VAL A 203 -42.42 3.27 -1.66
CA VAL A 203 -41.31 4.23 -1.47
C VAL A 203 -41.43 4.84 -0.07
N ALA A 204 -40.29 4.91 0.67
CA ALA A 204 -40.27 5.47 2.02
C ALA A 204 -38.89 5.92 2.44
N LYS A 205 -38.77 6.62 3.59
CA LYS A 205 -37.50 7.06 4.16
C LYS A 205 -36.63 5.92 4.70
N ASP A 206 -37.21 4.80 5.06
CA ASP A 206 -36.52 3.60 5.54
C ASP A 206 -37.02 2.36 4.81
N LEU A 207 -36.19 1.33 4.74
CA LEU A 207 -36.44 0.12 3.96
C LEU A 207 -37.64 -0.67 4.51
N ARG A 208 -37.81 -0.75 5.82
CA ARG A 208 -38.94 -1.51 6.42
C ARG A 208 -40.30 -0.90 6.06
N THR A 209 -40.37 0.43 6.12
CA THR A 209 -41.60 1.15 5.71
C THR A 209 -41.85 1.00 4.21
N ALA A 210 -40.81 1.04 3.35
CA ALA A 210 -40.92 0.82 1.92
C ALA A 210 -41.46 -0.58 1.62
N VAL A 211 -40.95 -1.62 2.27
CA VAL A 211 -41.41 -3.00 2.15
C VAL A 211 -42.88 -3.14 2.62
N ASN A 212 -43.23 -2.57 3.75
CA ASN A 212 -44.62 -2.62 4.24
C ASN A 212 -45.58 -1.97 3.22
N LYS A 213 -45.25 -0.80 2.68
CA LYS A 213 -46.05 -0.14 1.62
C LYS A 213 -46.18 -0.99 0.36
N ALA A 214 -45.12 -1.70 -0.04
CA ALA A 214 -45.17 -2.63 -1.18
C ALA A 214 -46.19 -3.74 -0.92
N TYR A 215 -46.20 -4.32 0.28
CA TYR A 215 -47.21 -5.33 0.65
C TYR A 215 -48.63 -4.76 0.80
N GLU A 216 -48.81 -3.53 1.27
CA GLU A 216 -50.09 -2.82 1.22
C GLU A 216 -50.60 -2.72 -0.23
N GLY A 217 -49.68 -2.38 -1.16
CA GLY A 217 -49.96 -2.37 -2.60
C GLY A 217 -50.38 -3.75 -3.13
N VAL A 218 -49.71 -4.83 -2.74
CA VAL A 218 -50.11 -6.19 -3.08
C VAL A 218 -51.54 -6.48 -2.60
N GLY A 219 -51.90 -5.99 -1.42
CA GLY A 219 -53.25 -6.13 -0.86
C GLY A 219 -54.36 -5.46 -1.70
N THR A 220 -54.03 -4.54 -2.62
CA THR A 220 -54.97 -3.89 -3.54
C THR A 220 -55.20 -4.69 -4.83
N ILE A 221 -54.43 -5.77 -5.05
CA ILE A 221 -54.42 -6.60 -6.24
C ILE A 221 -55.14 -7.93 -5.93
N ALA A 222 -56.05 -8.37 -6.78
CA ALA A 222 -56.66 -9.68 -6.65
C ALA A 222 -56.93 -10.33 -8.02
N PHE A 223 -56.53 -11.57 -8.16
CA PHE A 223 -56.92 -12.48 -9.24
C PHE A 223 -56.81 -13.94 -8.79
N ASP A 224 -57.48 -14.84 -9.48
CA ASP A 224 -57.53 -16.27 -9.09
C ASP A 224 -56.14 -16.92 -9.22
N GLN A 225 -55.70 -17.62 -8.16
CA GLN A 225 -54.39 -18.29 -8.04
C GLN A 225 -53.19 -17.31 -8.10
N MET A 226 -53.36 -16.08 -7.59
CA MET A 226 -52.20 -15.19 -7.46
C MET A 226 -51.21 -15.70 -6.42
N PHE A 227 -49.92 -15.49 -6.70
CA PHE A 227 -48.81 -15.88 -5.84
C PHE A 227 -47.82 -14.74 -5.70
N TYR A 228 -47.23 -14.56 -4.55
CA TYR A 228 -46.13 -13.63 -4.28
C TYR A 228 -45.31 -14.08 -3.07
N ARG A 229 -44.04 -13.66 -3.00
CA ARG A 229 -43.18 -13.91 -1.84
C ARG A 229 -43.53 -12.98 -0.68
N LYS A 230 -43.45 -13.50 0.55
CA LYS A 230 -43.78 -12.76 1.78
C LYS A 230 -42.55 -12.23 2.52
N ASP A 231 -41.33 -12.50 2.00
CA ASP A 231 -40.07 -12.25 2.66
C ASP A 231 -39.14 -11.31 1.87
N ILE A 232 -39.69 -10.46 1.00
CA ILE A 232 -38.90 -9.50 0.22
C ILE A 232 -38.09 -8.60 1.17
N ALA A 233 -36.80 -8.38 0.84
CA ALA A 233 -35.79 -7.70 1.63
C ALA A 233 -35.30 -8.43 2.90
N HIS A 234 -35.67 -9.73 3.11
CA HIS A 234 -35.18 -10.48 4.27
C HIS A 234 -33.68 -10.46 4.44
N ARG A 235 -32.89 -10.55 3.33
CA ARG A 235 -31.45 -10.51 3.35
C ARG A 235 -30.90 -9.18 3.90
N ALA A 236 -31.52 -8.05 3.51
CA ALA A 236 -31.16 -6.75 4.04
C ALA A 236 -31.40 -6.65 5.55
N PHE A 237 -32.51 -7.16 6.03
CA PHE A 237 -32.84 -7.14 7.46
C PHE A 237 -31.92 -8.04 8.27
N THR A 238 -31.54 -9.20 7.75
CA THR A 238 -30.55 -10.09 8.37
C THR A 238 -29.19 -9.36 8.45
N PHE A 239 -28.72 -8.79 7.35
CA PHE A 239 -27.46 -8.04 7.29
C PHE A 239 -27.44 -6.86 8.28
N LEU A 240 -28.51 -6.06 8.35
CA LEU A 240 -28.61 -4.95 9.29
C LEU A 240 -28.65 -5.42 10.75
N ALA A 241 -29.30 -6.56 11.03
CA ALA A 241 -29.33 -7.16 12.36
C ALA A 241 -27.92 -7.66 12.76
N GLU A 242 -27.20 -8.30 11.85
CA GLU A 242 -25.84 -8.76 12.06
C GLU A 242 -24.88 -7.58 12.27
N GLN A 243 -24.99 -6.50 11.50
CA GLN A 243 -24.23 -5.28 11.73
C GLN A 243 -24.50 -4.67 13.10
N THR A 244 -25.77 -4.63 13.53
CA THR A 244 -26.15 -4.12 14.85
C THR A 244 -25.62 -5.01 15.98
N ALA A 245 -25.62 -6.33 15.79
CA ALA A 245 -25.05 -7.29 16.72
C ALA A 245 -23.52 -7.18 16.78
N SER A 246 -22.86 -7.02 15.63
CA SER A 246 -21.41 -6.83 15.52
C SER A 246 -20.95 -5.49 16.09
N ALA A 247 -21.75 -4.43 15.99
CA ALA A 247 -21.44 -3.12 16.59
C ALA A 247 -21.38 -3.19 18.14
N ASN A 248 -22.01 -4.17 18.75
CA ASN A 248 -21.96 -4.43 20.19
C ASN A 248 -20.88 -5.46 20.61
N GLN A 249 -20.18 -6.08 19.65
CA GLN A 249 -19.07 -7.00 19.92
C GLN A 249 -17.75 -6.28 19.67
N MET A 250 -16.90 -6.17 20.69
CA MET A 250 -15.53 -5.65 20.50
C MET A 250 -14.72 -6.64 19.66
N THR A 251 -14.37 -6.22 18.44
CA THR A 251 -13.50 -6.96 17.53
C THR A 251 -12.10 -6.31 17.46
N TYR A 252 -11.12 -7.08 17.02
CA TYR A 252 -9.76 -6.58 16.84
C TYR A 252 -9.70 -5.45 15.78
N ALA A 253 -10.54 -5.52 14.74
CA ALA A 253 -10.69 -4.46 13.75
C ALA A 253 -11.25 -3.17 14.36
N GLN A 254 -12.20 -3.25 15.29
CA GLN A 254 -12.71 -2.09 16.02
C GLN A 254 -11.67 -1.49 16.99
N ALA A 255 -10.72 -2.30 17.44
CA ALA A 255 -9.55 -1.82 18.18
C ALA A 255 -8.48 -1.18 17.28
N GLY A 256 -8.71 -1.12 15.96
CA GLY A 256 -7.84 -0.46 14.99
C GLY A 256 -6.79 -1.35 14.34
N VAL A 257 -6.89 -2.69 14.47
CA VAL A 257 -5.93 -3.66 13.88
C VAL A 257 -6.61 -4.55 12.84
N SER A 258 -6.04 -4.61 11.63
CA SER A 258 -6.60 -5.37 10.51
C SER A 258 -5.78 -6.62 10.19
N ILE A 259 -6.27 -7.79 10.60
CA ILE A 259 -5.66 -9.09 10.25
C ILE A 259 -5.61 -9.29 8.72
N ASP A 260 -6.67 -8.88 8.02
CA ASP A 260 -6.75 -9.04 6.55
C ASP A 260 -5.72 -8.19 5.82
N ALA A 261 -5.49 -6.94 6.28
CA ALA A 261 -4.42 -6.09 5.75
C ALA A 261 -3.03 -6.73 5.97
N GLY A 262 -2.78 -7.29 7.16
CA GLY A 262 -1.56 -8.03 7.45
C GLY A 262 -1.35 -9.23 6.52
N ASN A 263 -2.37 -10.05 6.33
CA ASN A 263 -2.33 -11.20 5.41
C ASN A 263 -2.08 -10.77 3.95
N LEU A 264 -2.71 -9.70 3.51
CA LEU A 264 -2.53 -9.14 2.17
C LEU A 264 -1.10 -8.63 1.98
N LEU A 265 -0.53 -7.93 2.97
CA LEU A 265 0.86 -7.50 2.94
C LEU A 265 1.80 -8.70 2.77
N VAL A 266 1.64 -9.74 3.59
CA VAL A 266 2.47 -10.95 3.51
C VAL A 266 2.42 -11.57 2.10
N GLN A 267 1.24 -11.64 1.47
CA GLN A 267 1.13 -12.14 0.09
C GLN A 267 1.92 -11.27 -0.91
N LYS A 268 1.86 -9.95 -0.76
CA LYS A 268 2.54 -9.00 -1.67
C LYS A 268 4.06 -8.99 -1.51
N ILE A 269 4.58 -9.21 -0.31
CA ILE A 269 6.03 -9.19 -0.04
C ILE A 269 6.72 -10.54 -0.31
N LYS A 270 6.01 -11.66 -0.33
CA LYS A 270 6.60 -12.99 -0.61
C LYS A 270 7.54 -13.03 -1.82
N PRO A 271 7.20 -12.47 -2.99
CA PRO A 271 8.10 -12.46 -4.14
C PRO A 271 9.38 -11.65 -3.91
N LEU A 272 9.28 -10.53 -3.17
CA LEU A 272 10.40 -9.64 -2.85
C LEU A 272 11.40 -10.37 -1.93
N VAL A 273 10.91 -11.00 -0.87
CA VAL A 273 11.71 -11.81 0.06
C VAL A 273 12.38 -12.98 -0.67
N LYS A 274 11.62 -13.68 -1.52
CA LYS A 274 12.14 -14.80 -2.31
C LYS A 274 13.31 -14.40 -3.21
N ALA A 275 13.31 -13.19 -3.74
CA ALA A 275 14.38 -12.67 -4.60
C ALA A 275 15.72 -12.52 -3.86
N THR A 276 15.72 -12.37 -2.52
CA THR A 276 16.93 -12.20 -1.71
C THR A 276 17.61 -13.51 -1.30
N ARG A 277 17.05 -14.67 -1.67
CA ARG A 277 17.59 -15.99 -1.29
C ARG A 277 19.07 -16.14 -1.67
N ARG A 278 19.80 -16.78 -0.79
CA ARG A 278 21.21 -17.12 -0.99
C ARG A 278 21.52 -18.50 -0.41
N ILE A 279 22.70 -19.03 -0.71
CA ILE A 279 23.18 -20.29 -0.13
C ILE A 279 23.17 -20.19 1.41
N GLY A 280 22.57 -21.15 2.06
CA GLY A 280 22.36 -21.20 3.51
C GLY A 280 21.01 -20.65 4.00
N ALA A 281 20.25 -19.95 3.14
CA ALA A 281 18.95 -19.38 3.46
C ALA A 281 17.92 -19.71 2.37
N ASP A 282 17.48 -20.98 2.30
CA ASP A 282 16.57 -21.49 1.27
C ASP A 282 15.12 -21.61 1.75
N GLY A 283 14.82 -21.27 3.02
CA GLY A 283 13.49 -21.35 3.63
C GLY A 283 12.49 -20.37 3.02
N GLU A 284 11.19 -20.69 3.15
CA GLU A 284 10.10 -19.76 2.84
C GLU A 284 9.70 -18.97 4.08
N ILE A 285 9.30 -17.69 3.90
CA ILE A 285 8.71 -16.91 4.99
C ILE A 285 7.31 -17.44 5.34
N GLY A 286 6.95 -17.31 6.63
CA GLY A 286 5.66 -17.76 7.17
C GLY A 286 5.80 -18.77 8.30
N GLY A 287 7.04 -19.18 8.66
CA GLY A 287 7.35 -19.90 9.89
C GLY A 287 7.60 -18.94 11.05
N PHE A 288 7.83 -19.49 12.26
CA PHE A 288 8.12 -18.69 13.46
C PHE A 288 9.53 -18.09 13.48
N GLY A 289 10.44 -18.53 12.61
CA GLY A 289 11.80 -18.01 12.54
C GLY A 289 12.49 -18.34 11.23
N GLY A 290 13.48 -17.52 10.86
CA GLY A 290 14.37 -17.75 9.71
C GLY A 290 15.52 -18.68 10.09
N LEU A 291 15.84 -19.63 9.20
CA LEU A 291 16.96 -20.54 9.37
C LEU A 291 18.11 -20.13 8.45
N PHE A 292 19.34 -20.31 8.94
CA PHE A 292 20.56 -20.11 8.15
C PHE A 292 21.57 -21.23 8.41
N ASP A 293 22.04 -21.89 7.35
CA ASP A 293 23.04 -22.94 7.43
C ASP A 293 24.44 -22.39 7.13
N LEU A 294 25.21 -22.13 8.19
CA LEU A 294 26.59 -21.62 8.11
C LEU A 294 27.52 -22.58 7.37
N LYS A 295 27.33 -23.91 7.54
CA LYS A 295 28.17 -24.90 6.88
C LYS A 295 27.93 -24.93 5.37
N ALA A 296 26.66 -24.85 4.95
CA ALA A 296 26.31 -24.74 3.53
C ALA A 296 26.87 -23.45 2.91
N ALA A 297 26.94 -22.36 3.68
CA ALA A 297 27.54 -21.09 3.27
C ALA A 297 29.09 -21.11 3.24
N GLY A 298 29.74 -22.20 3.65
CA GLY A 298 31.17 -22.44 3.51
C GLY A 298 32.04 -22.04 4.71
N PHE A 299 31.44 -21.64 5.83
CA PHE A 299 32.16 -21.28 7.05
C PHE A 299 32.70 -22.53 7.79
N LYS A 300 33.89 -22.39 8.40
CA LYS A 300 34.61 -23.47 9.10
C LYS A 300 34.65 -23.27 10.61
N ASP A 301 35.07 -22.09 11.09
CA ASP A 301 35.11 -21.69 12.51
C ASP A 301 34.59 -20.25 12.65
N PRO A 302 33.29 -20.02 12.31
CA PRO A 302 32.73 -18.67 12.29
C PRO A 302 32.45 -18.10 13.68
N ILE A 303 32.67 -16.79 13.81
CA ILE A 303 32.07 -15.97 14.84
C ILE A 303 30.88 -15.24 14.22
N LEU A 304 29.71 -15.28 14.85
CA LEU A 304 28.55 -14.49 14.46
C LEU A 304 28.72 -13.06 14.94
N VAL A 305 28.41 -12.13 14.02
CA VAL A 305 28.35 -10.70 14.31
C VAL A 305 26.92 -10.24 14.07
N SER A 306 26.37 -9.48 14.96
CA SER A 306 24.99 -8.94 14.84
C SER A 306 24.99 -7.44 15.02
N ALA A 307 24.13 -6.76 14.29
CA ALA A 307 23.85 -5.35 14.41
C ALA A 307 22.35 -5.12 14.43
N THR A 308 21.90 -4.10 15.15
CA THR A 308 20.53 -3.60 15.10
C THR A 308 20.55 -2.09 15.07
N ASP A 309 19.84 -1.51 14.12
CA ASP A 309 19.70 -0.07 13.97
C ASP A 309 18.37 0.27 13.29
N GLY A 310 17.89 1.50 13.50
CA GLY A 310 16.73 2.06 12.84
C GLY A 310 17.11 3.08 11.77
N VAL A 311 16.11 3.54 11.02
CA VAL A 311 16.30 4.64 10.05
C VAL A 311 16.38 5.99 10.75
N GLY A 312 15.70 6.16 11.87
CA GLY A 312 15.63 7.41 12.59
C GLY A 312 14.76 8.47 11.91
N THR A 313 15.04 9.74 12.18
CA THR A 313 14.14 10.86 11.80
C THR A 313 14.13 11.18 10.30
N LYS A 314 14.91 10.49 9.46
CA LYS A 314 14.77 10.49 7.99
C LYS A 314 13.38 10.01 7.56
N LEU A 315 12.76 9.09 8.33
CA LEU A 315 11.39 8.64 8.13
C LEU A 315 10.38 9.78 7.99
N LYS A 316 10.55 10.87 8.74
CA LYS A 316 9.64 12.02 8.64
C LYS A 316 9.67 12.69 7.27
N LEU A 317 10.81 12.67 6.57
CA LEU A 317 10.88 13.15 5.19
C LEU A 317 10.16 12.19 4.23
N ALA A 318 10.26 10.88 4.44
CA ALA A 318 9.51 9.91 3.66
C ALA A 318 7.99 10.12 3.81
N HIS A 319 7.50 10.35 5.04
CA HIS A 319 6.10 10.68 5.30
C HIS A 319 5.66 11.98 4.62
N MET A 320 6.48 13.04 4.71
CA MET A 320 6.15 14.36 4.16
C MET A 320 6.17 14.38 2.62
N THR A 321 6.96 13.52 2.00
CA THR A 321 7.12 13.45 0.54
C THR A 321 6.28 12.37 -0.12
N GLY A 322 5.79 11.39 0.64
CA GLY A 322 5.12 10.19 0.12
C GLY A 322 6.07 9.23 -0.62
N ILE A 323 7.40 9.34 -0.41
CA ILE A 323 8.40 8.47 -1.05
C ILE A 323 8.86 7.44 -0.01
N HIS A 324 8.49 6.19 -0.19
CA HIS A 324 8.69 5.12 0.79
C HIS A 324 9.58 3.98 0.29
N ASP A 325 9.80 3.87 -1.03
CA ASP A 325 10.48 2.74 -1.68
C ASP A 325 12.00 2.71 -1.51
N THR A 326 12.61 3.79 -1.01
CA THR A 326 14.06 3.88 -0.77
C THR A 326 14.46 3.74 0.69
N ILE A 327 13.53 4.02 1.62
CA ILE A 327 13.85 4.10 3.05
C ILE A 327 14.26 2.74 3.65
N GLY A 328 13.78 1.64 3.05
CA GLY A 328 14.18 0.28 3.42
C GLY A 328 15.65 -0.01 3.13
N GLN A 329 16.26 0.66 2.12
CA GLN A 329 17.70 0.54 1.86
C GLN A 329 18.53 1.17 2.98
N ASP A 330 18.03 2.26 3.57
CA ASP A 330 18.71 2.91 4.70
C ASP A 330 18.82 1.98 5.91
N VAL A 331 17.72 1.31 6.30
CA VAL A 331 17.76 0.41 7.46
C VAL A 331 18.69 -0.78 7.22
N VAL A 332 18.72 -1.32 6.00
CA VAL A 332 19.68 -2.40 5.67
C VAL A 332 21.10 -1.88 5.74
N ALA A 333 21.40 -0.74 5.10
CA ALA A 333 22.72 -0.16 5.05
C ALA A 333 23.29 0.15 6.44
N MET A 334 22.49 0.75 7.32
CA MET A 334 22.91 1.06 8.69
C MET A 334 23.37 -0.18 9.45
N ASN A 335 22.68 -1.31 9.24
CA ASN A 335 23.01 -2.57 9.91
C ASN A 335 24.17 -3.33 9.24
N VAL A 336 24.13 -3.51 7.91
CA VAL A 336 25.13 -4.37 7.22
C VAL A 336 26.49 -3.72 7.09
N ASN A 337 26.56 -2.38 7.06
CA ASN A 337 27.84 -1.65 7.10
C ASN A 337 28.51 -1.82 8.47
N ASP A 338 27.75 -1.95 9.56
CA ASP A 338 28.29 -2.23 10.88
C ASP A 338 28.79 -3.68 11.02
N LEU A 339 28.27 -4.62 10.21
CA LEU A 339 28.80 -5.97 10.14
C LEU A 339 30.15 -6.01 9.41
N ILE A 340 30.26 -5.35 8.25
CA ILE A 340 31.48 -5.40 7.44
C ILE A 340 32.67 -4.74 8.14
N VAL A 341 32.45 -3.72 9.00
CA VAL A 341 33.54 -3.12 9.78
C VAL A 341 34.15 -4.05 10.83
N GLN A 342 33.44 -5.14 11.16
CA GLN A 342 33.96 -6.25 11.97
C GLN A 342 34.59 -7.37 11.13
N GLY A 343 34.69 -7.19 9.79
CA GLY A 343 35.14 -8.20 8.85
C GLY A 343 34.10 -9.26 8.48
N ALA A 344 32.85 -9.08 8.93
CA ALA A 344 31.79 -10.08 8.75
C ALA A 344 31.09 -9.94 7.40
N GLU A 345 30.91 -11.05 6.71
CA GLU A 345 29.99 -11.16 5.59
C GLU A 345 28.56 -11.17 6.08
N SER A 346 27.70 -10.30 5.54
CA SER A 346 26.29 -10.24 5.89
C SER A 346 25.56 -11.48 5.39
N LEU A 347 24.87 -12.21 6.27
CA LEU A 347 24.20 -13.48 5.96
C LEU A 347 22.71 -13.32 5.76
N PHE A 348 22.04 -12.75 6.76
CA PHE A 348 20.60 -12.52 6.71
C PHE A 348 20.19 -11.27 7.45
N PHE A 349 18.99 -10.82 7.15
CA PHE A 349 18.36 -9.62 7.68
C PHE A 349 16.94 -9.93 8.14
N LEU A 350 16.50 -9.22 9.18
CA LEU A 350 15.14 -9.18 9.69
C LEU A 350 14.73 -7.71 9.83
N ASP A 351 13.52 -7.37 9.43
CA ASP A 351 12.97 -6.01 9.60
C ASP A 351 11.87 -5.96 10.65
N TYR A 352 11.71 -4.80 11.26
CA TYR A 352 10.61 -4.48 12.16
C TYR A 352 9.92 -3.21 11.67
N TYR A 353 8.73 -3.37 11.14
CA TYR A 353 7.87 -2.28 10.69
C TYR A 353 6.73 -2.08 11.69
N ALA A 354 6.66 -0.94 12.36
CA ALA A 354 5.64 -0.60 13.33
C ALA A 354 4.86 0.64 12.88
N CYS A 355 3.53 0.59 12.87
CA CYS A 355 2.69 1.68 12.37
C CYS A 355 1.45 1.92 13.22
N GLY A 356 0.82 3.09 13.08
CA GLY A 356 -0.45 3.39 13.73
C GLY A 356 -1.64 2.74 13.05
N LYS A 357 -1.59 2.66 11.71
CA LYS A 357 -2.53 1.95 10.85
C LYS A 357 -1.76 1.38 9.66
N LEU A 358 -2.00 0.11 9.34
CA LEU A 358 -1.32 -0.56 8.24
C LEU A 358 -1.86 -0.11 6.88
N GLU A 359 -1.05 0.66 6.16
CA GLU A 359 -1.26 0.99 4.75
C GLU A 359 -0.46 0.02 3.89
N VAL A 360 -1.13 -0.98 3.32
CA VAL A 360 -0.50 -2.16 2.68
C VAL A 360 0.48 -1.76 1.56
N GLU A 361 0.15 -0.76 0.73
CA GLU A 361 1.03 -0.34 -0.36
C GLU A 361 2.27 0.38 0.16
N VAL A 362 2.13 1.24 1.17
CA VAL A 362 3.27 1.91 1.82
C VAL A 362 4.20 0.88 2.46
N ALA A 363 3.66 -0.05 3.23
CA ALA A 363 4.45 -1.10 3.86
C ALA A 363 5.14 -2.01 2.82
N LYS A 364 4.46 -2.36 1.73
CA LYS A 364 5.05 -3.11 0.60
C LYS A 364 6.22 -2.36 -0.03
N ASP A 365 6.10 -1.04 -0.25
CA ASP A 365 7.16 -0.23 -0.85
C ASP A 365 8.37 -0.12 0.10
N VAL A 366 8.12 0.01 1.42
CA VAL A 366 9.20 -0.05 2.43
C VAL A 366 9.92 -1.39 2.39
N VAL A 367 9.18 -2.53 2.43
CA VAL A 367 9.78 -3.88 2.36
C VAL A 367 10.49 -4.12 1.03
N LYS A 368 10.00 -3.52 -0.07
CA LYS A 368 10.74 -3.53 -1.35
C LYS A 368 12.12 -2.89 -1.20
N GLY A 369 12.19 -1.72 -0.58
CA GLY A 369 13.47 -1.07 -0.27
C GLY A 369 14.38 -1.93 0.61
N VAL A 370 13.84 -2.64 1.60
CA VAL A 370 14.59 -3.61 2.42
C VAL A 370 15.14 -4.75 1.55
N ALA A 371 14.31 -5.36 0.70
CA ALA A 371 14.74 -6.43 -0.18
C ALA A 371 15.82 -5.97 -1.17
N ASP A 372 15.69 -4.79 -1.76
CA ASP A 372 16.70 -4.18 -2.64
C ASP A 372 18.03 -3.97 -1.90
N GLY A 373 17.99 -3.46 -0.67
CA GLY A 373 19.16 -3.32 0.19
C GLY A 373 19.84 -4.67 0.52
N CYS A 374 19.04 -5.70 0.82
CA CYS A 374 19.53 -7.06 1.06
C CYS A 374 20.22 -7.62 -0.19
N LEU A 375 19.65 -7.43 -1.38
CA LEU A 375 20.28 -7.81 -2.65
C LEU A 375 21.62 -7.09 -2.88
N MET A 376 21.70 -5.80 -2.57
CA MET A 376 22.94 -5.03 -2.66
C MET A 376 23.99 -5.55 -1.67
N ALA A 377 23.60 -5.85 -0.44
CA ALA A 377 24.50 -6.41 0.58
C ALA A 377 24.88 -7.87 0.32
N GLY A 378 24.07 -8.61 -0.44
CA GLY A 378 24.23 -10.05 -0.66
C GLY A 378 23.77 -10.90 0.51
N CYS A 379 22.85 -10.40 1.33
CA CYS A 379 22.21 -11.14 2.44
C CYS A 379 20.75 -11.50 2.10
N ALA A 380 20.20 -12.48 2.82
CA ALA A 380 18.82 -12.91 2.65
C ALA A 380 17.91 -12.18 3.63
N LEU A 381 16.78 -11.66 3.17
CA LEU A 381 15.67 -11.26 4.04
C LEU A 381 14.92 -12.54 4.44
N VAL A 382 15.08 -12.99 5.68
CA VAL A 382 14.56 -14.30 6.14
C VAL A 382 13.30 -14.20 6.98
N GLY A 383 12.87 -12.99 7.30
CA GLY A 383 11.67 -12.71 8.09
C GLY A 383 11.64 -11.27 8.53
N GLY A 384 10.69 -10.97 9.36
CA GLY A 384 10.47 -9.65 9.95
C GLY A 384 9.18 -9.65 10.76
N GLU A 385 8.82 -8.50 11.28
CA GLU A 385 7.58 -8.27 12.03
C GLU A 385 6.88 -7.03 11.52
N THR A 386 5.57 -7.11 11.33
CA THR A 386 4.71 -5.97 11.02
C THR A 386 3.72 -5.78 12.15
N SER A 387 3.90 -4.70 12.93
CA SER A 387 3.09 -4.41 14.11
C SER A 387 2.19 -3.20 13.86
N GLU A 388 0.88 -3.42 13.84
CA GLU A 388 -0.12 -2.36 13.83
C GLU A 388 -0.44 -1.98 15.29
N MET A 389 -0.07 -0.76 15.69
CA MET A 389 -0.13 -0.29 17.09
C MET A 389 -0.91 1.02 17.19
N PRO A 390 -2.25 0.97 17.06
CA PRO A 390 -3.11 2.14 17.19
C PRO A 390 -2.99 2.77 18.58
N GLY A 391 -2.85 4.09 18.62
CA GLY A 391 -2.68 4.84 19.87
C GLY A 391 -1.22 5.00 20.33
N LEU A 392 -0.28 4.21 19.82
CA LEU A 392 1.17 4.42 20.00
C LEU A 392 1.75 5.25 18.85
N TYR A 393 1.39 4.93 17.62
CA TYR A 393 1.68 5.74 16.43
C TYR A 393 0.40 6.40 15.91
N THR A 394 0.53 7.60 15.34
CA THR A 394 -0.57 8.24 14.61
C THR A 394 -0.84 7.53 13.28
N PRO A 395 -2.10 7.54 12.79
CA PRO A 395 -2.38 7.05 11.44
C PRO A 395 -1.49 7.74 10.39
N GLY A 396 -0.87 6.95 9.51
CA GLY A 396 0.10 7.42 8.50
C GLY A 396 1.55 7.49 8.99
N ASP A 397 1.81 7.43 10.31
CA ASP A 397 3.17 7.30 10.85
C ASP A 397 3.57 5.82 10.98
N TYR A 398 4.85 5.55 10.71
CA TYR A 398 5.48 4.26 10.98
C TYR A 398 6.92 4.43 11.45
N ASP A 399 7.45 3.41 12.11
CA ASP A 399 8.86 3.27 12.43
C ASP A 399 9.44 2.04 11.73
N LEU A 400 10.74 2.07 11.45
CA LEU A 400 11.44 1.02 10.73
C LEU A 400 12.79 0.77 11.38
N ALA A 401 12.97 -0.44 11.88
CA ALA A 401 14.23 -0.94 12.42
C ALA A 401 14.63 -2.24 11.72
N GLY A 402 15.88 -2.62 11.85
CA GLY A 402 16.42 -3.83 11.28
C GLY A 402 17.35 -4.56 12.23
N PHE A 403 17.53 -5.84 11.94
CA PHE A 403 18.48 -6.70 12.61
C PHE A 403 19.23 -7.52 11.57
N ALA A 404 20.54 -7.34 11.51
CA ALA A 404 21.41 -8.06 10.60
C ALA A 404 22.30 -9.04 11.34
N VAL A 405 22.53 -10.20 10.75
CA VAL A 405 23.52 -11.16 11.23
C VAL A 405 24.51 -11.47 10.11
N GLY A 406 25.77 -11.38 10.46
CA GLY A 406 26.89 -11.77 9.63
C GLY A 406 27.77 -12.81 10.30
N ALA A 407 28.73 -13.32 9.56
CA ALA A 407 29.76 -14.19 10.11
C ALA A 407 31.15 -13.83 9.58
N VAL A 408 32.13 -14.04 10.43
CA VAL A 408 33.54 -13.89 10.10
C VAL A 408 34.31 -15.09 10.66
N GLU A 409 35.31 -15.60 9.93
CA GLU A 409 36.19 -16.62 10.49
C GLU A 409 36.96 -16.04 11.69
N ARG A 410 37.13 -16.80 12.76
CA ARG A 410 37.70 -16.35 14.04
C ARG A 410 39.03 -15.61 13.89
N ASN A 411 39.86 -16.04 12.96
CA ASN A 411 41.18 -15.43 12.71
C ASN A 411 41.15 -14.23 11.73
N LYS A 412 39.94 -13.80 11.29
CA LYS A 412 39.72 -12.70 10.35
C LYS A 412 38.97 -11.51 10.95
N ILE A 413 38.71 -11.54 12.24
CA ILE A 413 37.97 -10.48 12.93
C ILE A 413 38.73 -9.14 12.82
N ILE A 414 38.01 -8.06 12.55
CA ILE A 414 38.47 -6.68 12.55
C ILE A 414 37.75 -5.92 13.68
N PRO A 415 38.35 -4.91 14.34
CA PRO A 415 39.69 -4.37 14.10
C PRO A 415 40.80 -5.25 14.68
N ARG A 416 41.93 -5.28 13.99
CA ARG A 416 43.17 -5.91 14.44
C ARG A 416 44.04 -4.90 15.20
N MET A 417 43.66 -4.65 16.45
CA MET A 417 44.27 -3.61 17.27
C MET A 417 45.78 -3.76 17.45
N ASP A 418 46.27 -5.00 17.42
CA ASP A 418 47.69 -5.35 17.52
C ASP A 418 48.50 -5.00 16.27
N LEU A 419 47.86 -4.80 15.12
CA LEU A 419 48.51 -4.46 13.84
C LEU A 419 48.41 -2.97 13.51
N VAL A 420 47.52 -2.23 14.18
CA VAL A 420 47.32 -0.79 13.96
C VAL A 420 48.47 -0.01 14.58
N LYS A 421 49.15 0.85 13.80
CA LYS A 421 50.37 1.57 14.23
C LYS A 421 50.45 2.99 13.63
N PRO A 422 51.25 3.88 14.23
CA PRO A 422 51.56 5.18 13.61
C PRO A 422 52.12 4.99 12.19
N GLY A 423 51.73 5.85 11.26
CA GLY A 423 52.12 5.79 9.85
C GLY A 423 51.14 4.97 8.98
N ASP A 424 50.20 4.24 9.57
CA ASP A 424 49.09 3.64 8.79
C ASP A 424 48.24 4.75 8.14
N ILE A 425 47.70 4.45 6.97
CA ILE A 425 46.98 5.42 6.13
C ILE A 425 45.48 5.25 6.31
N LEU A 426 44.76 6.37 6.32
CA LEU A 426 43.31 6.41 6.26
C LEU A 426 42.86 6.55 4.80
N LEU A 427 42.11 5.57 4.32
CA LEU A 427 41.38 5.63 3.06
C LEU A 427 39.90 5.89 3.33
N GLY A 428 39.36 6.90 2.67
CA GLY A 428 37.91 7.24 2.75
C GLY A 428 37.16 6.83 1.50
N LEU A 429 36.06 6.15 1.66
CA LEU A 429 35.11 5.81 0.58
C LEU A 429 33.97 6.81 0.58
N THR A 430 33.57 7.26 -0.62
CA THR A 430 32.55 8.29 -0.77
C THR A 430 31.18 7.85 -0.22
N SER A 431 30.46 8.80 0.37
CA SER A 431 29.04 8.64 0.71
C SER A 431 28.14 9.00 -0.47
N SER A 432 26.88 8.56 -0.41
CA SER A 432 25.83 8.94 -1.37
C SER A 432 25.10 10.24 -0.99
N GLY A 433 25.45 10.83 0.14
CA GLY A 433 24.81 12.01 0.74
C GLY A 433 24.84 11.94 2.27
N ALA A 434 23.85 12.47 2.93
CA ALA A 434 23.77 12.49 4.39
C ALA A 434 23.55 11.09 5.02
N HIS A 435 23.31 10.08 4.21
CA HIS A 435 22.95 8.73 4.62
C HIS A 435 21.66 8.71 5.45
N SER A 436 21.72 8.23 6.70
CA SER A 436 20.56 8.18 7.60
C SER A 436 20.83 8.93 8.93
N ASN A 437 21.82 9.81 8.98
CA ASN A 437 22.24 10.53 10.18
C ASN A 437 22.04 12.04 10.06
N GLY A 438 21.84 12.71 11.21
CA GLY A 438 21.70 14.16 11.28
C GLY A 438 20.35 14.71 10.80
N TYR A 439 19.35 13.88 10.53
CA TYR A 439 18.07 14.31 9.95
C TYR A 439 17.21 15.16 10.88
N SER A 440 17.41 15.10 12.18
CA SER A 440 16.77 16.04 13.11
C SER A 440 17.24 17.48 12.85
N LEU A 441 18.53 17.68 12.53
CA LEU A 441 19.10 18.98 12.15
C LEU A 441 18.68 19.35 10.73
N ILE A 442 18.77 18.44 9.77
CA ILE A 442 18.38 18.67 8.36
C ILE A 442 16.94 19.16 8.28
N ARG A 443 16.01 18.51 8.98
CA ARG A 443 14.59 18.92 9.01
C ARG A 443 14.40 20.36 9.52
N LYS A 444 15.07 20.75 10.59
CA LYS A 444 15.05 22.12 11.11
C LYS A 444 15.65 23.12 10.10
N ILE A 445 16.67 22.69 9.35
CA ILE A 445 17.26 23.54 8.31
C ILE A 445 16.27 23.71 7.15
N VAL A 446 15.59 22.65 6.73
CA VAL A 446 14.52 22.71 5.71
C VAL A 446 13.43 23.68 6.16
N GLU A 447 12.92 23.55 7.39
CA GLU A 447 11.92 24.46 7.96
C GLU A 447 12.42 25.93 7.94
N LYS A 448 13.66 26.17 8.35
CA LYS A 448 14.28 27.52 8.36
C LYS A 448 14.49 28.09 6.96
N SER A 449 14.72 27.25 5.96
CA SER A 449 15.02 27.65 4.57
C SER A 449 13.79 28.22 3.84
N ASN A 450 12.58 28.00 4.34
CA ASN A 450 11.31 28.26 3.68
C ASN A 450 11.19 27.54 2.30
N GLN A 451 11.95 26.46 2.08
CA GLN A 451 11.88 25.64 0.87
C GLN A 451 10.92 24.47 1.09
N GLU A 452 10.08 24.22 0.12
CA GLU A 452 9.21 23.05 0.12
C GLU A 452 9.96 21.81 -0.37
N LEU A 453 9.68 20.63 0.20
CA LEU A 453 10.32 19.38 -0.20
C LEU A 453 10.04 18.99 -1.65
N HIS A 454 8.94 19.47 -2.23
CA HIS A 454 8.57 19.25 -3.63
C HIS A 454 9.21 20.26 -4.59
N SER A 455 9.85 21.31 -4.10
CA SER A 455 10.57 22.29 -4.91
C SER A 455 11.83 21.67 -5.55
N PRO A 456 12.32 22.21 -6.70
CA PRO A 456 13.57 21.77 -7.29
C PRO A 456 14.74 21.86 -6.31
N CYS A 457 15.56 20.82 -6.24
CA CYS A 457 16.72 20.77 -5.37
C CYS A 457 17.73 21.88 -5.72
N PRO A 458 18.28 22.64 -4.76
CA PRO A 458 19.22 23.71 -5.03
C PRO A 458 20.49 23.29 -5.78
N TRP A 459 21.00 22.08 -5.53
CA TRP A 459 22.24 21.55 -6.11
C TRP A 459 22.03 20.49 -7.20
N ASP A 460 20.79 19.98 -7.38
CA ASP A 460 20.46 19.02 -8.43
C ASP A 460 19.05 19.31 -8.98
N LYS A 461 18.96 20.11 -10.03
CA LYS A 461 17.67 20.54 -10.63
C LYS A 461 16.88 19.42 -11.28
N THR A 462 17.44 18.21 -11.41
CA THR A 462 16.75 17.04 -11.94
C THR A 462 15.87 16.34 -10.89
N LYS A 463 16.04 16.72 -9.61
CA LYS A 463 15.33 16.14 -8.46
C LYS A 463 14.61 17.22 -7.66
N THR A 464 13.63 16.81 -6.86
CA THR A 464 13.11 17.66 -5.79
C THR A 464 14.06 17.66 -4.59
N LEU A 465 13.92 18.65 -3.71
CA LEU A 465 14.70 18.71 -2.47
C LEU A 465 14.46 17.44 -1.63
N GLY A 466 13.21 16.99 -1.51
CA GLY A 466 12.87 15.75 -0.80
C GLY A 466 13.52 14.51 -1.41
N GLN A 467 13.46 14.34 -2.74
CA GLN A 467 14.12 13.23 -3.42
C GLN A 467 15.64 13.22 -3.20
N SER A 468 16.27 14.38 -3.23
CA SER A 468 17.71 14.49 -3.00
C SER A 468 18.09 14.18 -1.55
N LEU A 469 17.32 14.67 -0.58
CA LEU A 469 17.53 14.38 0.84
C LEU A 469 17.18 12.93 1.21
N LEU A 470 16.33 12.25 0.45
CA LEU A 470 15.99 10.82 0.63
C LEU A 470 16.94 9.88 -0.10
N THR A 471 18.02 10.39 -0.73
CA THR A 471 19.02 9.49 -1.33
C THR A 471 19.45 8.43 -0.31
N PRO A 472 19.36 7.11 -0.66
CA PRO A 472 19.65 6.04 0.28
C PRO A 472 21.09 6.01 0.75
N THR A 473 21.29 5.50 1.94
CA THR A 473 22.61 5.20 2.51
C THR A 473 23.34 4.18 1.62
N ARG A 474 24.60 4.45 1.32
CA ARG A 474 25.44 3.53 0.53
C ARG A 474 25.74 2.26 1.30
N ILE A 475 25.64 1.11 0.63
CA ILE A 475 26.00 -0.20 1.15
C ILE A 475 27.38 -0.56 0.62
N TYR A 476 28.34 -0.83 1.52
CA TYR A 476 29.74 -1.07 1.19
C TYR A 476 30.15 -2.55 1.23
N VAL A 477 29.23 -3.46 1.58
CA VAL A 477 29.56 -4.86 1.92
C VAL A 477 30.26 -5.59 0.78
N LYS A 478 29.64 -5.65 -0.41
CA LYS A 478 30.21 -6.40 -1.55
C LYS A 478 31.54 -5.81 -2.02
N GLN A 479 31.66 -4.51 -1.93
CA GLN A 479 32.84 -3.76 -2.36
C GLN A 479 34.04 -3.97 -1.44
N LEU A 480 33.80 -4.17 -0.15
CA LEU A 480 34.85 -4.36 0.86
C LEU A 480 35.22 -5.82 1.12
N LEU A 481 34.34 -6.77 0.83
CA LEU A 481 34.64 -8.19 1.04
C LEU A 481 35.93 -8.67 0.36
N PRO A 482 36.30 -8.27 -0.88
CA PRO A 482 37.57 -8.67 -1.50
C PRO A 482 38.79 -8.20 -0.71
N VAL A 483 38.74 -6.97 -0.15
CA VAL A 483 39.82 -6.39 0.65
C VAL A 483 39.94 -7.09 2.01
N VAL A 484 38.82 -7.34 2.65
CA VAL A 484 38.74 -8.07 3.94
C VAL A 484 39.28 -9.51 3.78
N ARG A 485 38.88 -10.21 2.73
CA ARG A 485 39.30 -11.60 2.46
C ARG A 485 40.80 -11.74 2.25
N LYS A 486 41.45 -10.69 1.73
CA LYS A 486 42.93 -10.62 1.51
C LYS A 486 43.71 -10.14 2.74
N ASP A 487 43.07 -9.81 3.86
CA ASP A 487 43.71 -9.30 5.08
C ASP A 487 44.44 -7.95 4.90
N LEU A 488 43.99 -7.13 3.96
CA LEU A 488 44.66 -5.85 3.61
C LEU A 488 44.19 -4.68 4.48
N VAL A 489 43.15 -4.87 5.30
CA VAL A 489 42.60 -3.82 6.17
C VAL A 489 42.78 -4.21 7.63
N LYS A 490 43.29 -3.28 8.44
CA LYS A 490 43.52 -3.47 9.86
C LYS A 490 42.31 -3.08 10.72
N ALA A 491 41.61 -2.00 10.31
CA ALA A 491 40.42 -1.49 10.96
C ALA A 491 39.54 -0.76 9.94
N MET A 492 38.23 -0.70 10.23
CA MET A 492 37.26 0.06 9.43
C MET A 492 36.29 0.81 10.35
N ALA A 493 35.87 2.01 9.95
CA ALA A 493 34.89 2.81 10.67
C ALA A 493 33.75 3.23 9.72
N HIS A 494 32.52 2.87 10.05
CA HIS A 494 31.32 3.38 9.41
C HIS A 494 31.03 4.78 9.97
N ILE A 495 30.99 5.80 9.11
CA ILE A 495 30.78 7.18 9.53
C ILE A 495 29.28 7.47 9.61
N THR A 496 28.75 7.41 10.83
CA THR A 496 27.34 7.60 11.18
C THR A 496 27.13 8.83 12.08
N GLY A 497 26.19 8.79 13.00
CA GLY A 497 26.05 9.81 14.03
C GLY A 497 27.31 9.86 14.93
N GLY A 498 27.85 11.05 15.10
CA GLY A 498 29.17 11.26 15.70
C GLY A 498 30.27 11.64 14.68
N GLY A 499 30.00 11.43 13.38
CA GLY A 499 30.88 11.83 12.28
C GLY A 499 32.29 11.25 12.38
N PHE A 500 33.30 11.97 11.92
CA PHE A 500 34.71 11.57 12.05
C PHE A 500 35.19 11.53 13.51
N ILE A 501 34.68 12.47 14.30
CA ILE A 501 35.19 12.73 15.66
C ILE A 501 34.95 11.56 16.59
N ASP A 502 33.75 10.98 16.54
CA ASP A 502 33.32 9.95 17.49
C ASP A 502 33.43 8.52 16.90
N ASN A 503 33.44 8.35 15.55
CA ASN A 503 33.43 7.00 14.96
C ASN A 503 34.84 6.44 14.71
N ILE A 504 35.79 7.22 14.25
CA ILE A 504 37.17 6.74 13.95
C ILE A 504 37.88 6.22 15.21
N PRO A 505 37.82 6.90 16.37
CA PRO A 505 38.48 6.41 17.59
C PRO A 505 38.04 5.04 18.08
N ARG A 506 36.77 4.63 17.77
CA ARG A 506 36.21 3.35 18.23
C ARG A 506 36.99 2.13 17.73
N VAL A 507 37.68 2.28 16.63
CA VAL A 507 38.39 1.18 15.95
C VAL A 507 39.93 1.30 16.05
N LEU A 508 40.42 2.17 16.93
CA LEU A 508 41.85 2.44 17.13
C LEU A 508 42.29 2.08 18.56
N PRO A 509 43.56 1.67 18.74
CA PRO A 509 44.23 1.64 20.03
C PRO A 509 44.17 2.99 20.74
N HIS A 510 44.02 2.98 22.07
CA HIS A 510 43.77 4.17 22.87
C HIS A 510 44.92 5.22 22.87
N GLU A 511 46.14 4.78 22.57
CA GLU A 511 47.32 5.58 22.46
C GLU A 511 47.52 6.26 21.07
N LEU A 512 46.65 5.93 20.12
CA LEU A 512 46.72 6.50 18.77
C LEU A 512 45.65 7.56 18.55
N GLY A 513 45.93 8.43 17.62
CA GLY A 513 45.02 9.41 17.05
C GLY A 513 45.19 9.49 15.54
N VAL A 514 44.34 10.26 14.89
CA VAL A 514 44.37 10.46 13.46
C VAL A 514 44.45 11.94 13.11
N GLU A 515 45.18 12.24 12.06
CA GLU A 515 45.10 13.52 11.36
C GLU A 515 44.40 13.32 10.03
N VAL A 516 43.25 13.98 9.85
CA VAL A 516 42.44 13.93 8.64
C VAL A 516 42.51 15.25 7.90
N ASP A 517 42.80 15.22 6.61
CA ASP A 517 42.87 16.40 5.75
C ASP A 517 41.56 16.56 4.96
N ALA A 518 40.73 17.52 5.35
CA ALA A 518 39.43 17.81 4.73
C ALA A 518 39.53 18.34 3.29
N SER A 519 40.76 18.69 2.81
CA SER A 519 41.01 19.11 1.43
C SER A 519 41.23 17.93 0.47
N SER A 520 41.35 16.70 0.99
CA SER A 520 41.72 15.53 0.20
C SER A 520 40.56 14.92 -0.59
N TRP A 521 39.33 15.35 -0.36
CA TRP A 521 38.12 14.93 -1.11
C TRP A 521 37.19 16.11 -1.41
N PRO A 522 36.38 16.05 -2.47
CA PRO A 522 35.35 17.07 -2.73
C PRO A 522 34.31 17.13 -1.63
N PHE A 523 34.04 18.31 -1.08
CA PHE A 523 32.94 18.52 -0.13
C PHE A 523 31.62 18.55 -0.90
N PRO A 524 30.68 17.58 -0.69
CA PRO A 524 29.47 17.48 -1.50
C PRO A 524 28.53 18.65 -1.31
N ASP A 525 27.81 19.02 -2.38
CA ASP A 525 26.96 20.20 -2.40
C ASP A 525 25.78 20.14 -1.39
N VAL A 526 25.29 18.96 -1.08
CA VAL A 526 24.28 18.77 -0.01
C VAL A 526 24.79 19.29 1.33
N PHE A 527 26.06 19.06 1.65
CA PHE A 527 26.66 19.52 2.91
C PHE A 527 26.99 21.01 2.87
N LYS A 528 27.37 21.55 1.69
CA LYS A 528 27.49 23.00 1.51
C LYS A 528 26.17 23.69 1.79
N TRP A 529 25.08 23.16 1.23
CA TRP A 529 23.74 23.68 1.47
C TRP A 529 23.32 23.58 2.95
N ILE A 530 23.56 22.45 3.60
CA ILE A 530 23.29 22.27 5.04
C ILE A 530 24.07 23.31 5.87
N MET A 531 25.36 23.45 5.59
CA MET A 531 26.25 24.37 6.30
C MET A 531 25.80 25.82 6.11
N ALA A 532 25.55 26.26 4.87
CA ALA A 532 25.15 27.62 4.54
C ALA A 532 23.79 27.96 5.11
N THR A 533 22.77 27.14 4.81
CA THR A 533 21.37 27.41 5.18
C THR A 533 21.16 27.31 6.69
N GLY A 534 21.81 26.31 7.31
CA GLY A 534 21.76 26.09 8.76
C GLY A 534 22.65 27.01 9.57
N ASN A 535 23.64 27.66 8.95
CA ASN A 535 24.78 28.31 9.61
C ASN A 535 25.47 27.35 10.58
N VAL A 536 25.77 26.11 10.11
CA VAL A 536 26.35 25.05 10.93
C VAL A 536 27.87 25.19 10.95
N PRO A 537 28.51 25.28 12.13
CA PRO A 537 29.97 25.39 12.23
C PRO A 537 30.68 24.16 11.66
N HIS A 538 31.88 24.31 11.08
CA HIS A 538 32.66 23.22 10.50
C HIS A 538 32.88 22.04 11.44
N ARG A 539 33.18 22.29 12.72
CA ARG A 539 33.38 21.25 13.73
C ARG A 539 32.07 20.45 13.98
N GLU A 540 30.92 21.14 13.97
CA GLU A 540 29.63 20.50 14.11
C GLU A 540 29.28 19.67 12.86
N MET A 541 29.65 20.14 11.66
CA MET A 541 29.53 19.35 10.43
C MET A 541 30.34 18.05 10.54
N ALA A 542 31.59 18.11 10.96
CA ALA A 542 32.49 16.96 11.12
C ALA A 542 32.03 15.98 12.21
N ARG A 543 31.22 16.43 13.18
CA ARG A 543 30.72 15.61 14.28
C ARG A 543 29.33 15.02 13.99
N THR A 544 28.49 15.70 13.20
CA THR A 544 27.11 15.29 12.97
C THR A 544 26.95 14.48 11.68
N PHE A 545 27.78 14.78 10.66
CA PHE A 545 27.63 14.26 9.30
C PHE A 545 28.90 13.53 8.82
N ASN A 546 28.72 12.71 7.79
CA ASN A 546 29.81 12.04 7.09
C ASN A 546 30.60 12.97 6.14
N CYS A 547 30.10 14.16 5.84
CA CYS A 547 30.72 15.20 5.02
C CYS A 547 31.33 14.70 3.68
N GLY A 548 30.75 13.61 3.12
CA GLY A 548 31.19 13.03 1.84
C GLY A 548 31.94 11.70 1.95
N ILE A 549 32.36 11.28 3.14
CA ILE A 549 33.04 10.00 3.40
C ILE A 549 32.17 9.14 4.33
N GLY A 550 31.62 8.07 3.80
CA GLY A 550 30.73 7.20 4.58
C GLY A 550 31.43 6.00 5.24
N MET A 551 32.61 5.63 4.74
CA MET A 551 33.42 4.53 5.28
C MET A 551 34.89 4.91 5.31
N VAL A 552 35.59 4.59 6.39
CA VAL A 552 37.03 4.82 6.54
C VAL A 552 37.72 3.49 6.78
N LEU A 553 38.82 3.25 6.04
CA LEU A 553 39.69 2.08 6.17
C LEU A 553 41.01 2.47 6.75
N VAL A 554 41.56 1.69 7.68
CA VAL A 554 42.93 1.79 8.18
C VAL A 554 43.76 0.72 7.51
N VAL A 555 44.77 1.13 6.71
CA VAL A 555 45.58 0.23 5.92
C VAL A 555 47.09 0.51 6.12
N ALA A 556 47.93 -0.49 5.94
CA ALA A 556 49.37 -0.27 5.93
C ALA A 556 49.79 0.60 4.72
N ALA A 557 50.80 1.43 4.86
CA ALA A 557 51.23 2.34 3.78
C ALA A 557 51.59 1.59 2.49
N GLU A 558 52.15 0.39 2.61
CA GLU A 558 52.51 -0.52 1.50
C GLU A 558 51.30 -1.11 0.76
N ASP A 559 50.12 -1.22 1.42
CA ASP A 559 48.93 -1.85 0.87
C ASP A 559 47.94 -0.84 0.22
N VAL A 560 48.19 0.47 0.34
CA VAL A 560 47.32 1.57 -0.12
C VAL A 560 46.91 1.41 -1.57
N GLU A 561 47.86 1.13 -2.45
CA GLU A 561 47.61 1.01 -3.90
C GLU A 561 46.75 -0.19 -4.22
N GLU A 562 47.04 -1.39 -3.63
CA GLU A 562 46.27 -2.61 -3.86
C GLU A 562 44.83 -2.44 -3.34
N VAL A 563 44.64 -1.92 -2.14
CA VAL A 563 43.30 -1.67 -1.56
C VAL A 563 42.51 -0.70 -2.43
N THR A 564 43.16 0.41 -2.86
CA THR A 564 42.53 1.40 -3.73
C THR A 564 42.08 0.79 -5.06
N GLN A 565 42.89 -0.05 -5.68
CA GLN A 565 42.56 -0.73 -6.94
C GLN A 565 41.42 -1.73 -6.76
N LEU A 566 41.42 -2.51 -5.68
CA LEU A 566 40.35 -3.45 -5.38
C LEU A 566 39.01 -2.74 -5.18
N CYS A 567 38.99 -1.66 -4.38
CA CYS A 567 37.76 -0.89 -4.16
C CYS A 567 37.26 -0.23 -5.47
N ARG A 568 38.17 0.32 -6.29
CA ARG A 568 37.80 0.90 -7.58
C ARG A 568 37.26 -0.11 -8.58
N ALA A 569 37.80 -1.32 -8.59
CA ALA A 569 37.29 -2.41 -9.43
C ALA A 569 35.82 -2.78 -9.11
N GLU A 570 35.43 -2.58 -7.87
CA GLU A 570 34.02 -2.75 -7.41
C GLU A 570 33.19 -1.45 -7.51
N GLY A 571 33.70 -0.42 -8.19
CA GLY A 571 33.00 0.84 -8.47
C GLY A 571 33.04 1.88 -7.34
N GLU A 572 33.93 1.72 -6.35
CA GLU A 572 34.12 2.71 -5.29
C GLU A 572 35.06 3.85 -5.67
N VAL A 573 34.76 5.05 -5.18
CA VAL A 573 35.68 6.18 -5.22
C VAL A 573 36.40 6.27 -3.89
N VAL A 574 37.70 6.19 -3.94
CA VAL A 574 38.59 6.15 -2.75
C VAL A 574 39.52 7.32 -2.73
N TYR A 575 39.66 7.96 -1.58
CA TYR A 575 40.56 9.04 -1.30
C TYR A 575 41.51 8.67 -0.14
N GLN A 576 42.77 9.04 -0.23
CA GLN A 576 43.64 9.01 0.93
C GLN A 576 43.38 10.27 1.75
N ILE A 577 42.74 10.10 2.91
CA ILE A 577 42.16 11.21 3.69
C ILE A 577 42.99 11.57 4.93
N GLY A 578 43.95 10.75 5.30
CA GLY A 578 44.71 11.03 6.52
C GLY A 578 45.71 9.95 6.89
N VAL A 579 46.28 10.09 8.07
CA VAL A 579 47.33 9.23 8.62
C VAL A 579 47.16 9.04 10.12
N LEU A 580 47.53 7.87 10.61
CA LEU A 580 47.60 7.58 12.05
C LEU A 580 48.87 8.14 12.67
N LYS A 581 48.72 8.73 13.85
CA LYS A 581 49.81 9.29 14.67
C LYS A 581 49.75 8.76 16.07
N SER A 582 50.81 8.85 16.85
CA SER A 582 50.69 8.73 18.31
C SER A 582 49.83 9.89 18.84
N LYS A 583 49.07 9.67 19.91
CA LYS A 583 48.31 10.74 20.54
C LYS A 583 49.16 11.91 20.98
N ALA A 584 50.40 11.62 21.40
CA ALA A 584 51.41 12.65 21.74
C ALA A 584 51.74 13.55 20.56
N ASP A 585 51.95 12.98 19.37
CA ASP A 585 52.25 13.72 18.13
C ASP A 585 51.01 14.39 17.53
N ASN A 586 49.83 14.03 18.02
CA ASN A 586 48.53 14.57 17.61
C ASN A 586 47.95 15.58 18.63
N ASN A 587 48.82 16.27 19.38
CA ASN A 587 48.46 17.26 20.41
C ASN A 587 47.56 16.71 21.53
N GLY A 588 47.57 15.42 21.79
CA GLY A 588 46.69 14.74 22.75
C GLY A 588 45.30 14.46 22.23
N GLU A 589 44.95 14.85 21.02
CA GLU A 589 43.66 14.68 20.39
C GLU A 589 43.51 13.32 19.71
N GLU A 590 42.32 12.74 19.76
CA GLU A 590 41.99 11.49 19.05
C GLU A 590 41.81 11.72 17.56
N VAL A 591 41.16 12.83 17.17
CA VAL A 591 40.96 13.22 15.78
C VAL A 591 41.29 14.69 15.58
N VAL A 592 42.23 14.98 14.71
CA VAL A 592 42.54 16.34 14.25
C VAL A 592 42.08 16.50 12.82
N MET A 593 41.13 17.38 12.59
CA MET A 593 40.63 17.74 11.25
C MET A 593 41.39 18.97 10.76
N ARG A 594 42.15 18.83 9.64
CA ARG A 594 42.87 19.92 8.98
C ARG A 594 42.08 20.50 7.80
N ASN A 595 42.31 21.75 7.49
CA ASN A 595 41.85 22.43 6.28
C ASN A 595 40.33 22.53 6.10
N MET A 596 39.50 22.30 7.15
CA MET A 596 38.05 22.40 7.04
C MET A 596 37.59 23.79 6.59
N GLU A 597 38.15 24.87 7.20
CA GLU A 597 37.75 26.25 6.92
C GLU A 597 38.10 26.71 5.50
N SER A 598 39.19 26.15 4.92
CA SER A 598 39.61 26.48 3.58
C SER A 598 39.01 25.62 2.48
N SER A 599 38.56 24.40 2.80
CA SER A 599 38.12 23.41 1.82
C SER A 599 36.60 23.21 1.82
N TRP A 600 35.96 23.32 3.00
CA TRP A 600 34.51 23.25 3.13
C TRP A 600 33.94 24.67 3.08
N VAL A 601 34.08 25.30 1.92
CA VAL A 601 33.55 26.64 1.64
C VAL A 601 32.21 26.55 0.93
N VAL A 602 31.34 27.56 1.20
CA VAL A 602 29.96 27.66 0.69
C VAL A 602 29.94 28.49 -0.59
#